data_7c728660225e579786c4d805e234e527
#
_entry.id   7c728660225e579786c4d805e234e527
#
_cell.length_a   1.000
_cell.length_b   1.000
_cell.length_c   1.000
_cell.angle_alpha   90.00
_cell.angle_beta   90.00
_cell.angle_gamma   90.00
#
_symmetry.space_group_name_H-M   'P 1'
#
loop_
_entity.id
_entity.type
_entity.pdbx_description
1 polymer ?
#
loop_
_entity_poly.entity_id
_entity_poly.type
_entity_poly.pdbx_seq_one_letter_code
_entity_poly.pdbx_strand_id
1 'polypeptide(L)'
;AMKAIALAQQAGIDNITADLIYGGPGLSDADWVSNIQRLIDADIPHISSYALTVETGTALHHQIEKGKSMMPDDDQANRQYAILQDMLTANGILQYEISNFAIPGFESRHNGSYWSGAHYLGIGPSAHSYNGDSRQWNVSNNVRYIQSIGSGVIPSEMEILTEVQRFNELVMTGLRTSKGIDMKRVAAIGEKYTHYLEAAIIHKQSTTREQYPFIKNEMGNWMLKKEFLFFADGIAGEMFFEG
;
A
#
# COMPACT_ATOMS: atom_id res chain seq x y z
N ALA A 1 9.02 18.85 12.42
CA ALA A 1 7.72 18.36 11.89
C ALA A 1 6.57 19.10 12.60
N MET A 2 6.36 18.97 13.95
CA MET A 2 5.20 19.54 14.68
C MET A 2 4.99 21.04 14.48
N LYS A 3 6.08 21.85 14.44
CA LYS A 3 5.98 23.30 14.14
C LYS A 3 5.41 23.57 12.73
N ALA A 4 5.73 22.75 11.73
CA ALA A 4 5.19 22.91 10.38
C ALA A 4 3.69 22.62 10.34
N ILE A 5 3.24 21.57 11.04
CA ILE A 5 1.82 21.24 11.21
C ILE A 5 1.07 22.42 11.83
N ALA A 6 1.54 22.90 12.98
CA ALA A 6 0.92 24.03 13.68
C ALA A 6 0.85 25.30 12.81
N LEU A 7 1.88 25.59 12.01
CA LEU A 7 1.88 26.75 11.09
C LEU A 7 0.88 26.57 9.95
N ALA A 8 0.75 25.35 9.41
CA ALA A 8 -0.24 25.06 8.37
C ALA A 8 -1.67 25.24 8.88
N GLN A 9 -1.97 24.70 10.07
CA GLN A 9 -3.27 24.85 10.73
C GLN A 9 -3.59 26.33 11.06
N GLN A 10 -2.61 27.09 11.56
CA GLN A 10 -2.76 28.53 11.78
C GLN A 10 -3.04 29.31 10.49
N ALA A 11 -2.59 28.80 9.34
CA ALA A 11 -2.89 29.36 8.03
C ALA A 11 -4.23 28.87 7.44
N GLY A 12 -5.02 28.09 8.19
CA GLY A 12 -6.31 27.55 7.76
C GLY A 12 -6.20 26.31 6.86
N ILE A 13 -5.06 25.60 6.88
CA ILE A 13 -4.86 24.34 6.15
C ILE A 13 -5.06 23.20 7.15
N ASP A 14 -6.26 22.61 7.16
CA ASP A 14 -6.63 21.55 8.10
C ASP A 14 -6.59 20.15 7.47
N ASN A 15 -6.69 20.04 6.13
CA ASN A 15 -6.55 18.78 5.43
C ASN A 15 -5.05 18.46 5.22
N ILE A 16 -4.44 17.91 6.26
CA ILE A 16 -3.00 17.60 6.33
C ILE A 16 -2.81 16.08 6.37
N THR A 17 -1.82 15.59 5.65
CA THR A 17 -1.30 14.23 5.84
C THR A 17 0.06 14.29 6.55
N ALA A 18 0.29 13.32 7.43
CA ALA A 18 1.59 13.13 8.07
C ALA A 18 2.09 11.71 7.86
N ASP A 19 3.39 11.59 7.56
CA ASP A 19 4.01 10.30 7.34
C ASP A 19 4.77 9.84 8.59
N LEU A 20 4.59 8.57 8.95
CA LEU A 20 5.31 7.88 10.00
C LEU A 20 6.07 6.68 9.41
N ILE A 21 7.24 6.40 9.98
CA ILE A 21 8.04 5.22 9.60
C ILE A 21 8.26 4.38 10.84
N TYR A 22 7.88 3.09 10.79
CA TYR A 22 8.04 2.14 11.88
C TYR A 22 9.04 1.02 11.53
N GLY A 23 9.38 0.17 12.52
CA GLY A 23 10.33 -0.94 12.34
C GLY A 23 11.79 -0.50 12.23
N GLY A 24 12.09 0.79 12.43
CA GLY A 24 13.46 1.30 12.38
C GLY A 24 14.33 0.82 13.54
N PRO A 25 15.62 0.51 13.30
CA PRO A 25 16.54 0.17 14.37
C PRO A 25 16.59 1.27 15.45
N GLY A 26 16.42 0.87 16.71
CA GLY A 26 16.44 1.80 17.85
C GLY A 26 15.13 2.53 18.14
N LEU A 27 14.09 2.36 17.33
CA LEU A 27 12.75 2.88 17.64
C LEU A 27 12.07 1.95 18.65
N SER A 28 11.99 2.36 19.92
CA SER A 28 11.26 1.59 20.92
C SER A 28 9.73 1.66 20.70
N ASP A 29 9.00 0.65 21.21
CA ASP A 29 7.52 0.68 21.15
C ASP A 29 6.94 1.89 21.91
N ALA A 30 7.61 2.34 22.99
CA ALA A 30 7.21 3.53 23.75
C ALA A 30 7.38 4.83 22.93
N ASP A 31 8.51 4.97 22.23
CA ASP A 31 8.73 6.12 21.33
C ASP A 31 7.75 6.10 20.16
N TRP A 32 7.44 4.90 19.63
CA TRP A 32 6.46 4.71 18.59
C TRP A 32 5.07 5.17 19.02
N VAL A 33 4.58 4.71 20.18
CA VAL A 33 3.34 5.18 20.81
C VAL A 33 3.33 6.70 20.95
N SER A 34 4.42 7.29 21.44
CA SER A 34 4.56 8.75 21.58
C SER A 34 4.47 9.47 20.25
N ASN A 35 5.05 8.92 19.18
CA ASN A 35 4.98 9.52 17.85
C ASN A 35 3.56 9.51 17.28
N ILE A 36 2.84 8.39 17.42
CA ILE A 36 1.42 8.28 17.00
C ILE A 36 0.57 9.27 17.80
N GLN A 37 0.73 9.30 19.14
CA GLN A 37 -0.06 10.17 20.02
C GLN A 37 0.08 11.64 19.65
N ARG A 38 1.29 12.10 19.30
CA ARG A 38 1.53 13.49 18.85
C ARG A 38 0.74 13.88 17.62
N LEU A 39 0.49 12.95 16.68
CA LEU A 39 -0.31 13.21 15.50
C LEU A 39 -1.81 13.21 15.82
N ILE A 40 -2.24 12.34 16.74
CA ILE A 40 -3.62 12.32 17.26
C ILE A 40 -3.91 13.64 17.98
N ASP A 41 -3.03 14.07 18.91
CA ASP A 41 -3.16 15.31 19.67
C ASP A 41 -3.11 16.56 18.78
N ALA A 42 -2.53 16.47 17.59
CA ALA A 42 -2.48 17.54 16.59
C ALA A 42 -3.66 17.51 15.61
N ASP A 43 -4.67 16.67 15.85
CA ASP A 43 -5.87 16.52 15.01
C ASP A 43 -5.54 16.27 13.52
N ILE A 44 -4.52 15.44 13.24
CA ILE A 44 -4.14 15.10 11.86
C ILE A 44 -5.17 14.13 11.28
N PRO A 45 -5.90 14.54 10.22
CA PRO A 45 -7.00 13.71 9.69
C PRO A 45 -6.55 12.54 8.82
N HIS A 46 -5.30 12.53 8.34
CA HIS A 46 -4.76 11.48 7.48
C HIS A 46 -3.32 11.15 7.88
N ILE A 47 -3.03 9.86 8.05
CA ILE A 47 -1.70 9.37 8.42
C ILE A 47 -1.29 8.28 7.43
N SER A 48 -0.12 8.46 6.79
CA SER A 48 0.56 7.41 6.04
C SER A 48 1.63 6.79 6.94
N SER A 49 1.70 5.47 6.99
CA SER A 49 2.69 4.79 7.83
C SER A 49 3.34 3.63 7.09
N TYR A 50 4.66 3.64 7.02
CA TYR A 50 5.45 2.70 6.23
C TYR A 50 6.43 1.93 7.12
N ALA A 51 6.57 0.62 6.87
CA ALA A 51 7.69 -0.14 7.42
C ALA A 51 9.00 0.35 6.83
N LEU A 52 10.04 0.47 7.66
CA LEU A 52 11.37 0.80 7.16
C LEU A 52 11.91 -0.37 6.33
N THR A 53 12.15 -0.11 5.05
CA THR A 53 12.84 -1.03 4.13
C THR A 53 14.27 -0.58 3.89
N VAL A 54 15.18 -1.55 3.76
CA VAL A 54 16.60 -1.28 3.48
C VAL A 54 16.85 -1.47 2.00
N GLU A 55 16.88 -0.36 1.26
CA GLU A 55 17.16 -0.35 -0.17
C GLU A 55 18.66 -0.47 -0.44
N THR A 56 19.05 -1.36 -1.35
CA THR A 56 20.45 -1.56 -1.78
C THR A 56 21.07 -0.25 -2.27
N GLY A 57 22.30 0.02 -1.84
CA GLY A 57 23.04 1.23 -2.23
C GLY A 57 22.71 2.48 -1.43
N THR A 58 21.79 2.42 -0.45
CA THR A 58 21.48 3.53 0.45
C THR A 58 22.53 3.67 1.56
N ALA A 59 22.55 4.83 2.22
CA ALA A 59 23.42 5.06 3.37
C ALA A 59 23.16 4.07 4.49
N LEU A 60 21.88 3.74 4.75
CA LEU A 60 21.48 2.75 5.77
C LEU A 60 22.00 1.35 5.40
N HIS A 61 21.85 0.92 4.15
CA HIS A 61 22.39 -0.35 3.68
C HIS A 61 23.91 -0.46 3.96
N HIS A 62 24.69 0.58 3.59
CA HIS A 62 26.12 0.61 3.86
C HIS A 62 26.48 0.67 5.37
N GLN A 63 25.64 1.28 6.21
CA GLN A 63 25.86 1.27 7.67
C GLN A 63 25.63 -0.12 8.24
N ILE A 64 24.63 -0.84 7.77
CA ILE A 64 24.33 -2.22 8.17
C ILE A 64 25.48 -3.15 7.74
N GLU A 65 25.94 -3.08 6.47
CA GLU A 65 27.07 -3.85 5.98
C GLU A 65 28.35 -3.64 6.82
N LYS A 66 28.55 -2.42 7.35
CA LYS A 66 29.70 -2.05 8.19
C LYS A 66 29.47 -2.35 9.67
N GLY A 67 28.34 -2.96 10.05
CA GLY A 67 28.00 -3.25 11.45
C GLY A 67 27.75 -2.00 12.31
N LYS A 68 27.48 -0.84 11.69
CA LYS A 68 27.19 0.43 12.36
C LYS A 68 25.70 0.65 12.65
N SER A 69 24.83 -0.12 12.03
CA SER A 69 23.38 -0.17 12.27
C SER A 69 22.93 -1.62 12.28
N MET A 70 21.86 -1.92 13.01
CA MET A 70 21.21 -3.23 12.95
C MET A 70 20.27 -3.29 11.74
N MET A 71 20.00 -4.52 11.27
CA MET A 71 18.88 -4.76 10.36
C MET A 71 17.56 -4.42 11.06
N PRO A 72 16.57 -3.89 10.32
CA PRO A 72 15.18 -3.87 10.79
C PRO A 72 14.73 -5.28 11.22
N ASP A 73 13.92 -5.34 12.25
CA ASP A 73 13.37 -6.57 12.81
C ASP A 73 11.88 -6.68 12.43
N ASP A 74 11.51 -7.73 11.73
CA ASP A 74 10.14 -7.96 11.26
C ASP A 74 9.15 -8.15 12.41
N ASP A 75 9.58 -8.78 13.52
CA ASP A 75 8.75 -8.93 14.71
C ASP A 75 8.47 -7.58 15.38
N GLN A 76 9.48 -6.70 15.45
CA GLN A 76 9.29 -5.32 15.90
C GLN A 76 8.35 -4.55 14.96
N ALA A 77 8.56 -4.65 13.66
CA ALA A 77 7.72 -3.98 12.67
C ALA A 77 6.26 -4.43 12.77
N ASN A 78 6.01 -5.73 12.88
CA ASN A 78 4.67 -6.29 13.04
C ASN A 78 3.99 -5.82 14.34
N ARG A 79 4.71 -5.82 15.48
CA ARG A 79 4.17 -5.28 16.75
C ARG A 79 3.83 -3.80 16.63
N GLN A 80 4.73 -3.01 16.05
CA GLN A 80 4.51 -1.56 15.87
C GLN A 80 3.37 -1.26 14.92
N TYR A 81 3.17 -2.09 13.89
CA TYR A 81 2.02 -2.00 13.02
C TYR A 81 0.70 -2.29 13.75
N ALA A 82 0.65 -3.32 14.60
CA ALA A 82 -0.52 -3.61 15.43
C ALA A 82 -0.84 -2.46 16.40
N ILE A 83 0.17 -1.89 17.07
CA ILE A 83 0.03 -0.70 17.93
C ILE A 83 -0.58 0.47 17.15
N LEU A 84 -0.07 0.75 15.95
CA LEU A 84 -0.59 1.80 15.08
C LEU A 84 -2.08 1.60 14.78
N GLN A 85 -2.43 0.41 14.32
CA GLN A 85 -3.80 0.06 13.98
C GLN A 85 -4.75 0.24 15.17
N ASP A 86 -4.35 -0.18 16.37
CA ASP A 86 -5.17 -0.10 17.58
C ASP A 86 -5.36 1.36 18.01
N MET A 87 -4.29 2.13 18.08
CA MET A 87 -4.33 3.52 18.51
C MET A 87 -5.15 4.39 17.56
N LEU A 88 -4.91 4.27 16.24
CA LEU A 88 -5.62 5.08 15.25
C LEU A 88 -7.12 4.72 15.20
N THR A 89 -7.45 3.42 15.22
CA THR A 89 -8.85 2.96 15.23
C THR A 89 -9.60 3.47 16.47
N ALA A 90 -8.96 3.42 17.65
CA ALA A 90 -9.56 3.93 18.91
C ALA A 90 -9.84 5.44 18.86
N ASN A 91 -9.17 6.18 17.97
CA ASN A 91 -9.35 7.62 17.77
C ASN A 91 -10.14 7.97 16.48
N GLY A 92 -10.83 7.01 15.86
CA GLY A 92 -11.67 7.23 14.68
C GLY A 92 -10.91 7.46 13.38
N ILE A 93 -9.60 7.22 13.37
CA ILE A 93 -8.75 7.27 12.17
C ILE A 93 -8.68 5.84 11.63
N LEU A 94 -9.48 5.56 10.59
CA LEU A 94 -9.69 4.20 10.10
C LEU A 94 -8.70 3.84 9.00
N GLN A 95 -8.22 2.59 9.03
CA GLN A 95 -7.39 2.06 7.96
C GLN A 95 -8.22 1.80 6.72
N TYR A 96 -7.87 2.41 5.59
CA TYR A 96 -8.54 2.18 4.31
C TYR A 96 -7.68 1.40 3.29
N GLU A 97 -6.37 1.37 3.50
CA GLU A 97 -5.42 0.47 2.82
C GLU A 97 -4.21 0.21 3.72
N ILE A 98 -3.29 -0.64 3.30
CA ILE A 98 -2.24 -1.23 4.13
C ILE A 98 -1.37 -0.19 4.87
N SER A 99 -1.09 0.95 4.23
CA SER A 99 -0.19 1.99 4.76
C SER A 99 -0.90 3.29 5.13
N ASN A 100 -2.20 3.44 4.83
CA ASN A 100 -2.89 4.70 4.98
C ASN A 100 -4.15 4.59 5.86
N PHE A 101 -4.28 5.58 6.73
CA PHE A 101 -5.32 5.72 7.73
C PHE A 101 -5.93 7.12 7.63
N ALA A 102 -7.25 7.25 7.78
CA ALA A 102 -7.92 8.55 7.70
C ALA A 102 -9.16 8.59 8.56
N ILE A 103 -9.53 9.79 9.01
CA ILE A 103 -10.90 10.09 9.43
C ILE A 103 -11.80 9.91 8.19
N PRO A 104 -12.99 9.27 8.30
CA PRO A 104 -13.89 9.10 7.17
C PRO A 104 -14.15 10.40 6.40
N GLY A 105 -13.90 10.36 5.09
CA GLY A 105 -14.00 11.52 4.19
C GLY A 105 -12.67 12.24 3.93
N PHE A 106 -11.59 11.88 4.64
CA PHE A 106 -10.24 12.41 4.43
C PHE A 106 -9.30 11.43 3.72
N GLU A 107 -9.81 10.32 3.20
CA GLU A 107 -9.01 9.35 2.45
C GLU A 107 -8.38 10.01 1.20
N SER A 108 -7.12 9.68 0.92
CA SER A 108 -6.44 10.18 -0.27
C SER A 108 -7.10 9.68 -1.55
N ARG A 109 -7.72 10.60 -2.30
CA ARG A 109 -8.32 10.28 -3.61
C ARG A 109 -7.27 9.78 -4.60
N HIS A 110 -6.08 10.35 -4.55
CA HIS A 110 -4.98 9.95 -5.42
C HIS A 110 -4.56 8.50 -5.14
N ASN A 111 -4.27 8.15 -3.88
CA ASN A 111 -3.91 6.78 -3.52
C ASN A 111 -5.06 5.80 -3.80
N GLY A 112 -6.30 6.20 -3.48
CA GLY A 112 -7.50 5.41 -3.76
C GLY A 112 -7.70 5.09 -5.23
N SER A 113 -7.26 5.96 -6.15
CA SER A 113 -7.38 5.74 -7.59
C SER A 113 -6.52 4.58 -8.09
N TYR A 114 -5.32 4.39 -7.54
CA TYR A 114 -4.46 3.24 -7.87
C TYR A 114 -5.11 1.92 -7.43
N TRP A 115 -5.62 1.88 -6.20
CA TRP A 115 -6.28 0.68 -5.67
C TRP A 115 -7.58 0.33 -6.39
N SER A 116 -8.30 1.33 -6.90
CA SER A 116 -9.53 1.12 -7.67
C SER A 116 -9.27 0.69 -9.12
N GLY A 117 -8.02 0.71 -9.59
CA GLY A 117 -7.65 0.46 -10.98
C GLY A 117 -8.15 1.55 -11.93
N ALA A 118 -8.24 2.79 -11.46
CA ALA A 118 -8.55 3.93 -12.32
C ALA A 118 -7.46 4.14 -13.37
N HIS A 119 -7.86 4.60 -14.56
CA HIS A 119 -6.90 4.97 -15.60
C HIS A 119 -6.12 6.21 -15.18
N TYR A 120 -4.84 6.25 -15.47
CA TYR A 120 -3.99 7.40 -15.21
C TYR A 120 -2.95 7.61 -16.29
N LEU A 121 -2.56 8.86 -16.50
CA LEU A 121 -1.53 9.28 -17.44
C LEU A 121 -0.32 9.79 -16.66
N GLY A 122 0.83 9.15 -16.86
CA GLY A 122 2.11 9.55 -16.31
C GLY A 122 2.79 10.60 -17.19
N ILE A 123 3.14 11.75 -16.58
CA ILE A 123 3.84 12.85 -17.25
C ILE A 123 5.21 13.01 -16.59
N GLY A 124 6.25 12.99 -17.42
CA GLY A 124 7.64 13.13 -16.97
C GLY A 124 8.47 11.85 -17.11
N PRO A 125 9.78 11.93 -16.86
CA PRO A 125 10.68 10.77 -16.84
C PRO A 125 10.25 9.75 -15.79
N SER A 126 10.39 8.47 -16.07
CA SER A 126 9.97 7.33 -15.23
C SER A 126 8.49 7.26 -14.92
N ALA A 127 7.67 8.19 -15.38
CA ALA A 127 6.25 8.19 -15.06
C ALA A 127 5.51 7.05 -15.77
N HIS A 128 4.61 6.40 -15.04
CA HIS A 128 3.81 5.29 -15.53
C HIS A 128 2.41 5.77 -15.94
N SER A 129 1.82 5.11 -16.94
CA SER A 129 0.44 5.27 -17.37
C SER A 129 -0.27 3.91 -17.35
N TYR A 130 -1.57 3.92 -17.13
CA TYR A 130 -2.40 2.72 -17.11
C TYR A 130 -3.79 3.03 -17.68
N ASN A 131 -4.28 2.15 -18.55
CA ASN A 131 -5.58 2.31 -19.23
C ASN A 131 -6.55 1.13 -19.03
N GLY A 132 -6.24 0.24 -18.08
CA GLY A 132 -7.02 -0.96 -17.84
C GLY A 132 -6.48 -2.22 -18.52
N ASP A 133 -5.95 -2.10 -19.74
CA ASP A 133 -5.48 -3.21 -20.56
C ASP A 133 -3.97 -3.19 -20.79
N SER A 134 -3.34 -2.04 -20.65
CA SER A 134 -1.90 -1.87 -20.83
C SER A 134 -1.30 -0.94 -19.81
N ARG A 135 0.00 -1.14 -19.58
CA ARG A 135 0.84 -0.27 -18.77
C ARG A 135 1.96 0.27 -19.63
N GLN A 136 2.22 1.57 -19.51
CA GLN A 136 3.29 2.25 -20.20
C GLN A 136 4.17 2.97 -19.17
N TRP A 137 5.48 3.03 -19.42
CA TRP A 137 6.41 3.81 -18.60
C TRP A 137 7.34 4.62 -19.49
N ASN A 138 7.57 5.85 -19.11
CA ASN A 138 8.46 6.75 -19.82
C ASN A 138 9.92 6.45 -19.46
N VAL A 139 10.84 6.77 -20.38
CA VAL A 139 12.29 6.63 -20.13
C VAL A 139 12.69 7.39 -18.86
N SER A 140 13.52 6.78 -18.02
CA SER A 140 13.95 7.38 -16.74
C SER A 140 14.98 8.50 -16.86
N ASN A 141 15.69 8.61 -17.99
CA ASN A 141 16.73 9.60 -18.22
C ASN A 141 16.14 10.95 -18.62
N ASN A 142 16.32 11.97 -17.77
CA ASN A 142 15.76 13.31 -17.96
C ASN A 142 16.18 13.95 -19.30
N VAL A 143 17.47 13.84 -19.68
CA VAL A 143 18.00 14.46 -20.91
C VAL A 143 17.35 13.81 -22.13
N ARG A 144 17.31 12.47 -22.16
CA ARG A 144 16.65 11.72 -23.25
C ARG A 144 15.17 12.03 -23.33
N TYR A 145 14.48 12.12 -22.18
CA TYR A 145 13.05 12.47 -22.16
C TYR A 145 12.79 13.85 -22.77
N ILE A 146 13.54 14.88 -22.33
CA ILE A 146 13.38 16.26 -22.83
C ILE A 146 13.68 16.35 -24.33
N GLN A 147 14.75 15.72 -24.80
CA GLN A 147 15.12 15.72 -26.23
C GLN A 147 14.05 15.03 -27.08
N SER A 148 13.53 13.89 -26.66
CA SER A 148 12.51 13.15 -27.38
C SER A 148 11.18 13.93 -27.47
N ILE A 149 10.73 14.48 -26.34
CA ILE A 149 9.51 15.32 -26.32
C ILE A 149 9.69 16.56 -27.20
N GLY A 150 10.87 17.19 -27.16
CA GLY A 150 11.18 18.35 -28.03
C GLY A 150 11.14 18.02 -29.52
N SER A 151 11.33 16.76 -29.89
CA SER A 151 11.19 16.26 -31.28
C SER A 151 9.80 15.65 -31.58
N GLY A 152 8.84 15.76 -30.68
CA GLY A 152 7.49 15.25 -30.85
C GLY A 152 7.34 13.73 -30.61
N VAL A 153 8.33 13.09 -30.01
CA VAL A 153 8.31 11.64 -29.73
C VAL A 153 8.14 11.39 -28.23
N ILE A 154 7.20 10.54 -27.86
CA ILE A 154 7.02 10.07 -26.47
C ILE A 154 7.98 8.89 -26.27
N PRO A 155 9.04 9.04 -25.46
CA PRO A 155 10.02 7.96 -25.26
C PRO A 155 9.53 7.01 -24.16
N SER A 156 8.74 6.02 -24.53
CA SER A 156 8.13 5.09 -23.60
C SER A 156 8.22 3.65 -24.07
N GLU A 157 8.11 2.74 -23.12
CA GLU A 157 7.87 1.32 -23.32
C GLU A 157 6.47 0.98 -22.85
N MET A 158 5.87 -0.09 -23.37
CA MET A 158 4.51 -0.49 -23.06
C MET A 158 4.42 -2.02 -22.99
N GLU A 159 3.64 -2.52 -22.06
CA GLU A 159 3.20 -3.91 -21.99
C GLU A 159 1.68 -4.01 -22.10
N ILE A 160 1.19 -5.06 -22.76
CA ILE A 160 -0.24 -5.43 -22.76
C ILE A 160 -0.43 -6.48 -21.68
N LEU A 161 -1.34 -6.20 -20.75
CA LEU A 161 -1.59 -7.08 -19.62
C LEU A 161 -2.40 -8.31 -20.05
N THR A 162 -1.89 -9.48 -19.73
CA THR A 162 -2.63 -10.73 -19.89
C THR A 162 -3.77 -10.83 -18.87
N GLU A 163 -4.72 -11.73 -19.10
CA GLU A 163 -5.78 -12.02 -18.11
C GLU A 163 -5.20 -12.44 -16.75
N VAL A 164 -4.15 -13.25 -16.76
CA VAL A 164 -3.45 -13.72 -15.55
C VAL A 164 -2.87 -12.55 -14.77
N GLN A 165 -2.17 -11.65 -15.45
CA GLN A 165 -1.61 -10.45 -14.82
C GLN A 165 -2.70 -9.57 -14.23
N ARG A 166 -3.79 -9.30 -14.96
CA ARG A 166 -4.93 -8.51 -14.48
C ARG A 166 -5.60 -9.16 -13.27
N PHE A 167 -5.74 -10.48 -13.27
CA PHE A 167 -6.28 -11.21 -12.12
C PHE A 167 -5.36 -11.09 -10.90
N ASN A 168 -4.07 -11.39 -11.06
CA ASN A 168 -3.10 -11.33 -9.97
C ASN A 168 -2.97 -9.92 -9.37
N GLU A 169 -3.04 -8.88 -10.22
CA GLU A 169 -3.08 -7.48 -9.75
C GLU A 169 -4.36 -7.15 -8.96
N LEU A 170 -5.52 -7.68 -9.37
CA LEU A 170 -6.76 -7.50 -8.59
C LEU A 170 -6.67 -8.17 -7.22
N VAL A 171 -6.06 -9.34 -7.13
CA VAL A 171 -5.83 -10.03 -5.86
C VAL A 171 -4.88 -9.21 -4.98
N MET A 172 -3.72 -8.81 -5.53
CA MET A 172 -2.71 -8.03 -4.82
C MET A 172 -3.30 -6.72 -4.29
N THR A 173 -3.92 -5.93 -5.16
CA THR A 173 -4.45 -4.62 -4.78
C THR A 173 -5.68 -4.73 -3.87
N GLY A 174 -6.54 -5.72 -4.10
CA GLY A 174 -7.73 -5.94 -3.29
C GLY A 174 -7.42 -6.30 -1.85
N LEU A 175 -6.48 -7.23 -1.62
CA LEU A 175 -6.11 -7.66 -0.26
C LEU A 175 -5.37 -6.58 0.53
N ARG A 176 -4.87 -5.53 -0.12
CA ARG A 176 -4.23 -4.38 0.53
C ARG A 176 -5.23 -3.32 0.99
N THR A 177 -6.52 -3.45 0.68
CA THR A 177 -7.54 -2.44 0.97
C THR A 177 -8.68 -2.96 1.82
N SER A 178 -9.33 -2.07 2.56
CA SER A 178 -10.55 -2.36 3.29
C SER A 178 -11.76 -2.71 2.39
N LYS A 179 -11.66 -2.43 1.09
CA LYS A 179 -12.70 -2.78 0.10
C LYS A 179 -12.62 -4.24 -0.34
N GLY A 180 -11.46 -4.86 -0.16
CA GLY A 180 -11.22 -6.25 -0.55
C GLY A 180 -11.13 -6.46 -2.06
N ILE A 181 -11.01 -7.73 -2.46
CA ILE A 181 -10.97 -8.14 -3.87
C ILE A 181 -12.36 -7.95 -4.48
N ASP A 182 -12.47 -7.10 -5.47
CA ASP A 182 -13.74 -6.88 -6.20
C ASP A 182 -14.08 -8.12 -7.05
N MET A 183 -14.96 -8.96 -6.53
CA MET A 183 -15.37 -10.21 -7.16
C MET A 183 -16.08 -10.01 -8.50
N LYS A 184 -16.72 -8.84 -8.72
CA LYS A 184 -17.32 -8.51 -10.02
C LYS A 184 -16.26 -8.26 -11.08
N ARG A 185 -15.16 -7.59 -10.71
CA ARG A 185 -14.02 -7.37 -11.62
C ARG A 185 -13.28 -8.68 -11.90
N VAL A 186 -13.15 -9.57 -10.91
CA VAL A 186 -12.60 -10.93 -11.12
C VAL A 186 -13.45 -11.70 -12.14
N ALA A 187 -14.77 -11.74 -11.95
CA ALA A 187 -15.69 -12.40 -12.87
C ALA A 187 -15.65 -11.80 -14.29
N ALA A 188 -15.45 -10.49 -14.42
CA ALA A 188 -15.31 -9.83 -15.72
C ALA A 188 -14.05 -10.21 -16.49
N ILE A 189 -12.97 -10.65 -15.83
CA ILE A 189 -11.78 -11.22 -16.49
C ILE A 189 -12.11 -12.61 -17.02
N GLY A 190 -12.81 -13.44 -16.22
CA GLY A 190 -13.23 -14.77 -16.61
C GLY A 190 -13.66 -15.60 -15.41
N GLU A 191 -14.71 -16.42 -15.58
CA GLU A 191 -15.33 -17.20 -14.51
C GLU A 191 -14.38 -18.23 -13.90
N LYS A 192 -13.40 -18.72 -14.68
CA LYS A 192 -12.33 -19.61 -14.19
C LYS A 192 -11.53 -19.00 -13.02
N TYR A 193 -11.31 -17.68 -13.05
CA TYR A 193 -10.57 -16.98 -12.00
C TYR A 193 -11.39 -16.82 -10.72
N THR A 194 -12.71 -16.66 -10.84
CA THR A 194 -13.62 -16.64 -9.69
C THR A 194 -13.59 -17.99 -8.99
N HIS A 195 -13.76 -19.09 -9.74
CA HIS A 195 -13.72 -20.45 -9.19
C HIS A 195 -12.36 -20.78 -8.56
N TYR A 196 -11.27 -20.40 -9.24
CA TYR A 196 -9.92 -20.60 -8.69
C TYR A 196 -9.73 -19.87 -7.36
N LEU A 197 -10.05 -18.57 -7.31
CA LEU A 197 -9.87 -17.77 -6.11
C LEU A 197 -10.69 -18.30 -4.93
N GLU A 198 -11.95 -18.64 -5.16
CA GLU A 198 -12.81 -19.20 -4.11
C GLU A 198 -12.27 -20.55 -3.61
N ALA A 199 -11.81 -21.41 -4.51
CA ALA A 199 -11.20 -22.69 -4.15
C ALA A 199 -9.90 -22.50 -3.33
N ALA A 200 -9.03 -21.57 -3.73
CA ALA A 200 -7.79 -21.26 -3.03
C ALA A 200 -8.06 -20.72 -1.61
N ILE A 201 -9.02 -19.81 -1.46
CA ILE A 201 -9.43 -19.27 -0.17
C ILE A 201 -10.03 -20.36 0.74
N ILE A 202 -10.90 -21.23 0.20
CA ILE A 202 -11.48 -22.36 0.95
C ILE A 202 -10.40 -23.36 1.36
N HIS A 203 -9.45 -23.65 0.47
CA HIS A 203 -8.32 -24.52 0.77
C HIS A 203 -7.49 -23.94 1.93
N LYS A 204 -7.19 -22.66 1.91
CA LYS A 204 -6.48 -21.98 3.01
C LYS A 204 -7.25 -22.08 4.32
N GLN A 205 -8.59 -21.98 4.30
CA GLN A 205 -9.43 -22.18 5.47
C GLN A 205 -9.28 -23.58 6.08
N SER A 206 -9.20 -24.60 5.24
CA SER A 206 -9.07 -25.98 5.72
C SER A 206 -7.70 -26.31 6.30
N THR A 207 -6.65 -25.61 5.86
CA THR A 207 -5.25 -25.87 6.25
C THR A 207 -4.78 -25.07 7.45
N THR A 208 -5.32 -23.85 7.67
CA THR A 208 -4.86 -22.95 8.73
C THR A 208 -5.74 -22.89 9.99
N ARG A 209 -6.88 -23.59 9.99
CA ARG A 209 -7.88 -23.72 11.08
C ARG A 209 -8.07 -22.50 11.98
N GLU A 210 -7.14 -22.18 12.91
CA GLU A 210 -7.24 -21.09 13.88
C GLU A 210 -6.71 -19.75 13.34
N GLN A 211 -5.91 -19.76 12.29
CA GLN A 211 -5.27 -18.56 11.71
C GLN A 211 -5.77 -18.26 10.29
N TYR A 212 -7.06 -18.47 10.06
CA TYR A 212 -7.66 -18.17 8.76
C TYR A 212 -7.72 -16.65 8.49
N PRO A 213 -7.02 -16.17 7.44
CA PRO A 213 -6.82 -14.72 7.27
C PRO A 213 -7.98 -13.99 6.61
N PHE A 214 -8.90 -14.69 5.91
CA PHE A 214 -9.90 -14.03 5.07
C PHE A 214 -11.24 -13.80 5.79
N ILE A 215 -11.93 -12.72 5.38
CA ILE A 215 -13.30 -12.40 5.77
C ILE A 215 -14.01 -11.78 4.56
N LYS A 216 -15.33 -11.95 4.45
CA LYS A 216 -16.14 -11.20 3.47
C LYS A 216 -16.68 -9.93 4.07
N ASN A 217 -16.58 -8.82 3.35
CA ASN A 217 -17.23 -7.58 3.70
C ASN A 217 -18.73 -7.58 3.27
N GLU A 218 -19.45 -6.51 3.58
CA GLU A 218 -20.88 -6.36 3.27
C GLU A 218 -21.19 -6.42 1.76
N MET A 219 -20.23 -6.11 0.91
CA MET A 219 -20.35 -6.20 -0.55
C MET A 219 -20.07 -7.61 -1.08
N GLY A 220 -19.70 -8.56 -0.21
CA GLY A 220 -19.33 -9.93 -0.57
C GLY A 220 -17.89 -10.06 -1.09
N ASN A 221 -17.08 -9.02 -1.01
CA ASN A 221 -15.67 -9.05 -1.41
C ASN A 221 -14.83 -9.73 -0.33
N TRP A 222 -13.84 -10.51 -0.74
CA TRP A 222 -12.87 -11.09 0.16
C TRP A 222 -11.81 -10.07 0.56
N MET A 223 -11.57 -9.92 1.85
CA MET A 223 -10.54 -9.06 2.43
C MET A 223 -9.78 -9.80 3.52
N LEU A 224 -8.63 -9.28 3.93
CA LEU A 224 -7.89 -9.80 5.07
C LEU A 224 -8.48 -9.26 6.38
N LYS A 225 -8.46 -10.10 7.41
CA LYS A 225 -8.65 -9.63 8.78
C LYS A 225 -7.49 -8.74 9.18
N LYS A 226 -7.74 -7.81 10.10
CA LYS A 226 -6.81 -6.77 10.55
C LYS A 226 -5.42 -7.33 10.92
N GLU A 227 -5.37 -8.40 11.67
CA GLU A 227 -4.16 -9.04 12.17
C GLU A 227 -3.26 -9.65 11.08
N PHE A 228 -3.78 -9.80 9.86
CA PHE A 228 -3.03 -10.36 8.73
C PHE A 228 -2.58 -9.31 7.70
N LEU A 229 -2.97 -8.04 7.87
CA LEU A 229 -2.65 -7.00 6.89
C LEU A 229 -1.14 -6.73 6.78
N PHE A 230 -0.37 -6.94 7.84
CA PHE A 230 1.10 -6.85 7.76
C PHE A 230 1.70 -7.86 6.77
N PHE A 231 1.06 -9.00 6.59
CA PHE A 231 1.49 -10.09 5.69
C PHE A 231 0.73 -10.11 4.36
N ALA A 232 0.02 -9.05 4.02
CA ALA A 232 -0.89 -9.02 2.86
C ALA A 232 -0.22 -9.42 1.55
N ASP A 233 1.00 -8.96 1.30
CA ASP A 233 1.72 -9.24 0.04
C ASP A 233 2.08 -10.73 -0.09
N GLY A 234 2.55 -11.36 1.00
CA GLY A 234 2.82 -12.79 1.01
C GLY A 234 1.55 -13.62 0.82
N ILE A 235 0.46 -13.25 1.51
CA ILE A 235 -0.83 -13.94 1.38
C ILE A 235 -1.41 -13.75 -0.04
N ALA A 236 -1.28 -12.56 -0.62
CA ALA A 236 -1.71 -12.32 -1.99
C ALA A 236 -0.94 -13.16 -3.00
N GLY A 237 0.38 -13.29 -2.83
CA GLY A 237 1.23 -14.13 -3.67
C GLY A 237 0.81 -15.61 -3.68
N GLU A 238 0.36 -16.13 -2.53
CA GLU A 238 -0.17 -17.51 -2.45
C GLU A 238 -1.51 -17.70 -3.18
N MET A 239 -2.23 -16.62 -3.48
CA MET A 239 -3.50 -16.63 -4.21
C MET A 239 -3.34 -16.36 -5.70
N PHE A 240 -2.11 -16.15 -6.20
CA PHE A 240 -1.88 -15.89 -7.62
C PHE A 240 -2.20 -17.12 -8.47
N PHE A 241 -2.73 -16.85 -9.64
CA PHE A 241 -2.95 -17.86 -10.67
C PHE A 241 -1.68 -18.00 -11.51
N GLU A 242 -1.12 -19.20 -11.58
CA GLU A 242 0.13 -19.47 -12.31
C GLU A 242 -0.09 -20.02 -13.74
N GLY A 243 -1.33 -20.33 -14.13
CA GLY A 243 -1.68 -20.82 -15.45
C GLY A 243 -2.08 -22.29 -15.47
#